data_7140a9c092df84efcac85ae496c3879b
#
_entry.id   7140a9c092df84efcac85ae496c3879b
#
_cell.length_a   1.000
_cell.length_b   1.000
_cell.length_c   1.000
_cell.angle_alpha   90.00
_cell.angle_beta   90.00
_cell.angle_gamma   90.00
#
_symmetry.space_group_name_H-M   'P 1'
#
loop_
_entity.id
_entity.type
_entity.pdbx_description
1 polymer ?
#
loop_
_entity_poly.entity_id
_entity_poly.type
_entity_poly.pdbx_seq_one_letter_code
_entity_poly.pdbx_strand_id
1 'polypeptide(L)'
;TYMIRDIIEKSGKTCGIVGTIGVAIAGKVTPTEHTTPESYDLQRYFKDMVDAGCEYMVMEVSSQGIKMDRVAGMHFNYGIFTNITPDHIGPNEHADFNEYLYCKSRLFTMCDIGIVNRDDPHWKEMIKDATCEIKTYGTEDADMTATEIEHVNNEGNLCMKFHANGLLNGDIIVGLPGRFNIYNGMCAACTGALLKMPEEVILHALEHVKVRGRVENVPTGRGFSVLIDFAHNGVSTESVLKTLRGYNPHRIIAIFGCGGNRSKLRRYEMGEAVGNLAELAIVTSDNPRTEDVMDIVKDIEVGLAKTNGEYVVIPDRQEAVNYAVDHAEDGDMIILLGKGHEEYQEINGVKYHYSEREAVMNALAR
;
A
#
# COMPACT_ATOMS: atom_id res chain seq x y z
N THR A 1 -4.98 -0.61 8.31
CA THR A 1 -6.03 0.29 8.83
C THR A 1 -7.26 0.30 7.94
N TYR A 2 -7.19 0.63 6.64
CA TYR A 2 -8.34 0.79 5.75
C TYR A 2 -9.21 -0.47 5.60
N MET A 3 -8.62 -1.66 5.45
CA MET A 3 -9.39 -2.92 5.41
C MET A 3 -10.25 -3.13 6.67
N ILE A 4 -9.68 -2.86 7.85
CA ILE A 4 -10.40 -2.99 9.13
C ILE A 4 -11.52 -1.95 9.21
N ARG A 5 -11.25 -0.69 8.82
CA ARG A 5 -12.30 0.33 8.74
C ARG A 5 -13.44 -0.12 7.83
N ASP A 6 -13.12 -0.62 6.63
CA ASP A 6 -14.13 -1.02 5.64
C ASP A 6 -15.01 -2.16 6.17
N ILE A 7 -14.43 -3.11 6.91
CA ILE A 7 -15.21 -4.15 7.62
C ILE A 7 -16.17 -3.52 8.64
N ILE A 8 -15.67 -2.58 9.46
CA ILE A 8 -16.46 -1.91 10.49
C ILE A 8 -17.60 -1.09 9.84
N GLU A 9 -17.28 -0.27 8.84
CA GLU A 9 -18.27 0.60 8.19
C GLU A 9 -19.33 -0.20 7.41
N LYS A 10 -18.94 -1.27 6.74
CA LYS A 10 -19.88 -2.17 6.03
C LYS A 10 -20.76 -2.99 6.99
N SER A 11 -20.38 -3.13 8.25
CA SER A 11 -21.26 -3.68 9.30
C SER A 11 -22.32 -2.69 9.80
N GLY A 12 -22.36 -1.46 9.24
CA GLY A 12 -23.25 -0.40 9.66
C GLY A 12 -22.77 0.43 10.85
N LYS A 13 -21.50 0.26 11.24
CA LYS A 13 -20.85 1.00 12.33
C LYS A 13 -20.04 2.17 11.79
N THR A 14 -19.71 3.12 12.67
CA THR A 14 -18.90 4.29 12.32
C THR A 14 -17.49 4.16 12.83
N CYS A 15 -16.49 4.51 11.97
CA CYS A 15 -15.08 4.33 12.27
C CYS A 15 -14.25 5.56 11.93
N GLY A 16 -13.46 6.05 12.91
CA GLY A 16 -12.41 7.03 12.67
C GLY A 16 -11.08 6.37 12.33
N ILE A 17 -10.23 7.05 11.56
CA ILE A 17 -8.86 6.61 11.27
C ILE A 17 -7.85 7.66 11.70
N VAL A 18 -6.72 7.20 12.23
CA VAL A 18 -5.49 7.99 12.40
C VAL A 18 -4.34 7.24 11.73
N GLY A 19 -3.64 7.87 10.80
CA GLY A 19 -2.55 7.21 10.08
C GLY A 19 -1.75 8.14 9.17
N THR A 20 -0.90 7.57 8.35
CA THR A 20 0.03 8.28 7.46
C THR A 20 -0.68 9.24 6.49
N ILE A 21 -1.89 8.91 6.04
CA ILE A 21 -2.66 9.77 5.13
C ILE A 21 -3.29 10.95 5.89
N GLY A 22 -3.38 10.85 7.22
CA GLY A 22 -3.99 11.84 8.10
C GLY A 22 -5.05 11.24 9.01
N VAL A 23 -5.91 12.11 9.54
CA VAL A 23 -7.04 11.74 10.40
C VAL A 23 -8.32 11.81 9.59
N ALA A 24 -9.06 10.70 9.51
CA ALA A 24 -10.34 10.61 8.81
C ALA A 24 -11.48 10.48 9.81
N ILE A 25 -12.44 11.40 9.75
CA ILE A 25 -13.65 11.46 10.60
C ILE A 25 -14.85 11.74 9.72
N ALA A 26 -15.85 10.88 9.73
CA ALA A 26 -17.09 11.04 8.97
C ALA A 26 -16.85 11.40 7.48
N GLY A 27 -15.88 10.72 6.83
CA GLY A 27 -15.55 10.93 5.43
C GLY A 27 -14.63 12.13 5.14
N LYS A 28 -14.34 12.99 6.11
CA LYS A 28 -13.40 14.11 5.96
C LYS A 28 -12.01 13.70 6.41
N VAL A 29 -11.01 13.90 5.55
CA VAL A 29 -9.60 13.65 5.85
C VAL A 29 -8.89 14.96 6.16
N THR A 30 -8.20 15.01 7.30
CA THR A 30 -7.34 16.12 7.71
C THR A 30 -5.89 15.63 7.72
N PRO A 31 -4.99 16.19 6.89
CA PRO A 31 -3.57 15.81 6.89
C PRO A 31 -2.92 16.09 8.25
N THR A 32 -1.94 15.26 8.61
CA THR A 32 -1.12 15.41 9.84
C THR A 32 0.36 15.38 9.49
N GLU A 33 1.20 16.00 10.32
CA GLU A 33 2.65 15.97 10.13
C GLU A 33 3.25 14.59 10.40
N HIS A 34 2.64 13.84 11.29
CA HIS A 34 3.12 12.55 11.75
C HIS A 34 2.06 11.46 11.59
N THR A 35 2.50 10.26 11.24
CA THR A 35 1.65 9.05 11.22
C THR A 35 0.89 8.86 12.56
N THR A 36 1.58 9.10 13.66
CA THR A 36 1.01 9.16 15.01
C THR A 36 1.19 10.60 15.51
N PRO A 37 0.13 11.42 15.52
CA PRO A 37 0.18 12.80 16.00
C PRO A 37 0.65 12.94 17.45
N GLU A 38 0.97 14.16 17.86
CA GLU A 38 1.31 14.48 19.25
C GLU A 38 0.14 14.15 20.20
N SER A 39 0.46 13.81 21.45
CA SER A 39 -0.53 13.32 22.41
C SER A 39 -1.72 14.24 22.61
N TYR A 40 -1.50 15.56 22.63
CA TYR A 40 -2.58 16.55 22.73
C TYR A 40 -3.52 16.51 21.50
N ASP A 41 -2.94 16.47 20.30
CA ASP A 41 -3.71 16.41 19.06
C ASP A 41 -4.48 15.09 18.94
N LEU A 42 -3.90 13.96 19.36
CA LEU A 42 -4.59 12.68 19.42
C LEU A 42 -5.83 12.74 20.30
N GLN A 43 -5.74 13.31 21.50
CA GLN A 43 -6.89 13.45 22.40
C GLN A 43 -7.97 14.34 21.79
N ARG A 44 -7.58 15.41 21.09
CA ARG A 44 -8.52 16.29 20.38
C ARG A 44 -9.22 15.52 19.25
N TYR A 45 -8.48 14.78 18.42
CA TYR A 45 -9.07 13.96 17.34
C TYR A 45 -9.99 12.87 17.89
N PHE A 46 -9.66 12.24 19.01
CA PHE A 46 -10.57 11.27 19.63
C PHE A 46 -11.85 11.93 20.13
N LYS A 47 -11.75 13.11 20.69
CA LYS A 47 -12.95 13.89 21.07
C LYS A 47 -13.80 14.21 19.83
N ASP A 48 -13.17 14.67 18.74
CA ASP A 48 -13.85 14.96 17.49
C ASP A 48 -14.53 13.72 16.90
N MET A 49 -13.89 12.53 17.00
CA MET A 49 -14.47 11.25 16.59
C MET A 49 -15.70 10.89 17.43
N VAL A 50 -15.61 11.04 18.76
CA VAL A 50 -16.76 10.81 19.66
C VAL A 50 -17.91 11.75 19.34
N ASP A 51 -17.62 13.03 19.13
CA ASP A 51 -18.65 14.03 18.78
C ASP A 51 -19.29 13.76 17.41
N ALA A 52 -18.54 13.16 16.49
CA ALA A 52 -19.04 12.72 15.19
C ALA A 52 -19.77 11.36 15.24
N GLY A 53 -19.88 10.74 16.43
CA GLY A 53 -20.56 9.46 16.62
C GLY A 53 -19.76 8.24 16.18
N CYS A 54 -18.43 8.31 16.09
CA CYS A 54 -17.60 7.14 15.80
C CYS A 54 -17.67 6.15 16.97
N GLU A 55 -18.05 4.91 16.65
CA GLU A 55 -18.08 3.79 17.60
C GLU A 55 -16.72 3.08 17.70
N TYR A 56 -15.92 3.19 16.65
CA TYR A 56 -14.59 2.58 16.54
C TYR A 56 -13.55 3.59 16.08
N MET A 57 -12.30 3.31 16.41
CA MET A 57 -11.14 4.01 15.91
C MET A 57 -10.06 3.00 15.55
N VAL A 58 -9.46 3.14 14.36
CA VAL A 58 -8.32 2.37 13.90
C VAL A 58 -7.16 3.31 13.68
N MET A 59 -6.00 3.05 14.33
CA MET A 59 -4.86 3.94 14.18
C MET A 59 -3.56 3.19 13.87
N GLU A 60 -2.68 3.87 13.16
CA GLU A 60 -1.28 3.47 13.01
C GLU A 60 -0.48 4.01 14.19
N VAL A 61 0.14 3.10 14.95
CA VAL A 61 1.03 3.45 16.07
C VAL A 61 2.47 3.27 15.60
N SER A 62 3.12 4.37 15.27
CA SER A 62 4.52 4.35 14.84
C SER A 62 5.46 4.08 16.00
N SER A 63 6.61 3.47 15.73
CA SER A 63 7.66 3.24 16.74
C SER A 63 8.15 4.55 17.36
N GLN A 64 8.23 5.61 16.55
CA GLN A 64 8.55 6.96 17.03
C GLN A 64 7.44 7.51 17.94
N GLY A 65 6.16 7.27 17.62
CA GLY A 65 5.04 7.64 18.47
C GLY A 65 5.10 6.99 19.85
N ILE A 66 5.56 5.74 19.93
CA ILE A 66 5.81 5.05 21.20
C ILE A 66 7.05 5.62 21.89
N LYS A 67 8.18 5.78 21.16
CA LYS A 67 9.44 6.33 21.70
C LYS A 67 9.26 7.73 22.30
N MET A 68 8.44 8.55 21.66
CA MET A 68 8.18 9.93 22.08
C MET A 68 6.97 10.07 23.01
N ASP A 69 6.49 8.95 23.57
CA ASP A 69 5.35 8.89 24.49
C ASP A 69 4.04 9.53 23.98
N ARG A 70 3.84 9.62 22.64
CA ARG A 70 2.65 10.21 22.04
C ARG A 70 1.37 9.42 22.36
N VAL A 71 1.50 8.13 22.64
CA VAL A 71 0.40 7.23 23.03
C VAL A 71 0.48 6.83 24.52
N ALA A 72 1.28 7.51 25.33
CA ALA A 72 1.40 7.21 26.76
C ALA A 72 0.05 7.35 27.47
N GLY A 73 -0.28 6.39 28.32
CA GLY A 73 -1.54 6.34 29.06
C GLY A 73 -2.75 5.90 28.21
N MET A 74 -2.56 5.57 26.93
CA MET A 74 -3.60 4.95 26.12
C MET A 74 -3.67 3.46 26.39
N HIS A 75 -4.87 2.90 26.22
CA HIS A 75 -5.12 1.47 26.21
C HIS A 75 -5.96 1.11 25.00
N PHE A 76 -5.59 0.05 24.29
CA PHE A 76 -6.24 -0.40 23.06
C PHE A 76 -6.96 -1.74 23.30
N ASN A 77 -8.11 -1.95 22.66
CA ASN A 77 -8.72 -3.27 22.70
C ASN A 77 -7.88 -4.28 21.88
N TYR A 78 -7.29 -3.83 20.79
CA TYR A 78 -6.47 -4.67 19.90
C TYR A 78 -5.16 -3.97 19.56
N GLY A 79 -4.04 -4.67 19.74
CA GLY A 79 -2.72 -4.30 19.21
C GLY A 79 -2.35 -5.21 18.04
N ILE A 80 -1.94 -4.65 16.91
CA ILE A 80 -1.69 -5.42 15.69
C ILE A 80 -0.24 -5.30 15.27
N PHE A 81 0.39 -6.43 14.97
CA PHE A 81 1.71 -6.52 14.34
C PHE A 81 1.62 -7.20 12.99
N THR A 82 2.04 -6.49 11.95
CA THR A 82 2.05 -7.00 10.57
C THR A 82 3.42 -7.54 10.14
N ASN A 83 4.46 -6.75 10.26
CA ASN A 83 5.85 -7.12 9.94
C ASN A 83 6.82 -6.08 10.47
N ILE A 84 8.11 -6.45 10.50
CA ILE A 84 9.22 -5.55 10.78
C ILE A 84 10.44 -5.90 9.94
N THR A 85 11.06 -4.88 9.36
CA THR A 85 12.36 -4.97 8.68
C THR A 85 13.25 -3.84 9.15
N PRO A 86 14.59 -3.94 9.07
CA PRO A 86 15.49 -2.85 9.43
C PRO A 86 15.14 -1.55 8.68
N ASP A 87 14.63 -0.57 9.41
CA ASP A 87 14.24 0.74 8.94
C ASP A 87 14.26 1.72 10.12
N HIS A 88 14.11 3.02 9.86
CA HIS A 88 14.04 4.02 10.92
C HIS A 88 15.24 4.00 11.91
N ILE A 89 16.45 3.73 11.39
CA ILE A 89 17.69 3.73 12.16
C ILE A 89 18.54 4.93 11.71
N GLY A 90 18.78 5.88 12.60
CA GLY A 90 19.51 7.08 12.26
C GLY A 90 19.59 8.09 13.41
N PRO A 91 20.28 9.24 13.19
CA PRO A 91 20.56 10.20 14.28
C PRO A 91 19.34 10.79 14.98
N ASN A 92 18.20 10.87 14.27
CA ASN A 92 16.94 11.41 14.79
C ASN A 92 15.84 10.34 14.89
N GLU A 93 16.19 9.08 14.78
CA GLU A 93 15.30 7.95 14.79
C GLU A 93 15.69 6.96 15.89
N HIS A 94 15.75 5.66 15.58
CA HIS A 94 16.22 4.65 16.54
C HIS A 94 17.73 4.48 16.43
N ALA A 95 18.38 4.18 17.57
CA ALA A 95 19.82 3.94 17.62
C ALA A 95 20.22 2.68 16.84
N ASP A 96 19.38 1.65 16.90
CA ASP A 96 19.57 0.37 16.21
C ASP A 96 18.23 -0.37 16.01
N PHE A 97 18.30 -1.54 15.38
CA PHE A 97 17.14 -2.39 15.13
C PHE A 97 16.50 -2.93 16.41
N ASN A 98 17.29 -3.15 17.47
CA ASN A 98 16.75 -3.67 18.73
C ASN A 98 15.89 -2.61 19.43
N GLU A 99 16.32 -1.35 19.44
CA GLU A 99 15.51 -0.25 19.95
C GLU A 99 14.23 -0.07 19.13
N TYR A 100 14.33 -0.17 17.80
CA TYR A 100 13.18 -0.09 16.90
C TYR A 100 12.15 -1.19 17.21
N LEU A 101 12.60 -2.44 17.30
CA LEU A 101 11.77 -3.59 17.65
C LEU A 101 11.18 -3.45 19.06
N TYR A 102 12.00 -3.07 20.04
CA TYR A 102 11.54 -2.84 21.42
C TYR A 102 10.44 -1.78 21.48
N CYS A 103 10.61 -0.65 20.81
CA CYS A 103 9.57 0.39 20.79
C CYS A 103 8.24 -0.16 20.23
N LYS A 104 8.26 -0.90 19.11
CA LYS A 104 7.05 -1.51 18.56
C LYS A 104 6.43 -2.54 19.50
N SER A 105 7.23 -3.37 20.17
CA SER A 105 6.75 -4.44 21.07
C SER A 105 5.97 -3.89 22.27
N ARG A 106 6.26 -2.66 22.71
CA ARG A 106 5.53 -2.00 23.80
C ARG A 106 4.02 -1.88 23.56
N LEU A 107 3.56 -1.92 22.27
CA LEU A 107 2.14 -1.94 21.96
C LEU A 107 1.41 -3.10 22.64
N PHE A 108 2.07 -4.25 22.79
CA PHE A 108 1.49 -5.46 23.40
C PHE A 108 1.44 -5.42 24.95
N THR A 109 1.94 -4.37 25.54
CA THR A 109 1.71 -4.04 26.97
C THR A 109 0.59 -3.00 27.18
N MET A 110 0.00 -2.52 26.07
CA MET A 110 -0.98 -1.43 26.04
C MET A 110 -2.31 -1.87 25.43
N CYS A 111 -2.54 -3.18 25.24
CA CYS A 111 -3.76 -3.71 24.63
C CYS A 111 -4.30 -4.93 25.38
N ASP A 112 -5.58 -5.26 25.10
CA ASP A 112 -6.24 -6.45 25.66
C ASP A 112 -5.89 -7.71 24.86
N ILE A 113 -5.89 -7.59 23.50
CA ILE A 113 -5.60 -8.69 22.58
C ILE A 113 -4.54 -8.23 21.57
N GLY A 114 -3.47 -9.00 21.42
CA GLY A 114 -2.46 -8.85 20.38
C GLY A 114 -2.77 -9.74 19.17
N ILE A 115 -2.81 -9.17 17.97
CA ILE A 115 -2.97 -9.88 16.69
C ILE A 115 -1.63 -9.84 15.96
N VAL A 116 -1.00 -11.00 15.77
CA VAL A 116 0.42 -11.09 15.41
C VAL A 116 0.62 -11.93 14.15
N ASN A 117 1.35 -11.39 13.18
CA ASN A 117 1.84 -12.15 12.03
C ASN A 117 2.94 -13.13 12.49
N ARG A 118 2.62 -14.41 12.50
CA ARG A 118 3.53 -15.47 12.95
C ARG A 118 4.62 -15.79 11.92
N ASP A 119 4.40 -15.47 10.66
CA ASP A 119 5.38 -15.71 9.60
C ASP A 119 6.50 -14.64 9.56
N ASP A 120 6.35 -13.55 10.32
CA ASP A 120 7.46 -12.60 10.51
C ASP A 120 8.53 -13.21 11.41
N PRO A 121 9.83 -13.21 11.01
CA PRO A 121 10.89 -13.87 11.78
C PRO A 121 11.06 -13.30 13.20
N HIS A 122 10.62 -12.07 13.45
CA HIS A 122 10.76 -11.38 14.74
C HIS A 122 9.50 -11.43 15.61
N TRP A 123 8.49 -12.24 15.24
CA TRP A 123 7.24 -12.27 15.98
C TRP A 123 7.39 -12.64 17.47
N LYS A 124 8.33 -13.55 17.78
CA LYS A 124 8.58 -13.99 19.17
C LYS A 124 9.17 -12.87 20.03
N GLU A 125 10.13 -12.15 19.47
CA GLU A 125 10.72 -10.98 20.12
C GLU A 125 9.68 -9.87 20.28
N MET A 126 8.78 -9.71 19.31
CA MET A 126 7.72 -8.69 19.36
C MET A 126 6.76 -8.91 20.53
N ILE A 127 6.46 -10.15 20.88
CA ILE A 127 5.52 -10.46 21.99
C ILE A 127 6.20 -10.90 23.29
N LYS A 128 7.52 -10.83 23.37
CA LYS A 128 8.30 -11.35 24.52
C LYS A 128 7.82 -10.81 25.87
N ASP A 129 7.50 -9.52 25.90
CA ASP A 129 7.07 -8.82 27.12
C ASP A 129 5.56 -8.49 27.10
N ALA A 130 4.79 -9.15 26.21
CA ALA A 130 3.36 -8.93 26.09
C ALA A 130 2.62 -9.28 27.38
N THR A 131 1.67 -8.44 27.75
CA THR A 131 0.78 -8.66 28.91
C THR A 131 -0.67 -8.97 28.49
N CYS A 132 -0.93 -9.01 27.18
CA CYS A 132 -2.22 -9.25 26.58
C CYS A 132 -2.38 -10.70 26.11
N GLU A 133 -3.61 -11.11 25.80
CA GLU A 133 -3.88 -12.35 25.06
C GLU A 133 -3.32 -12.24 23.64
N ILE A 134 -2.61 -13.27 23.15
CA ILE A 134 -2.07 -13.27 21.79
C ILE A 134 -2.91 -14.16 20.88
N LYS A 135 -3.29 -13.63 19.73
CA LYS A 135 -3.85 -14.33 18.57
C LYS A 135 -2.89 -14.18 17.40
N THR A 136 -2.72 -15.23 16.64
CA THR A 136 -1.75 -15.30 15.56
C THR A 136 -2.43 -15.53 14.20
N TYR A 137 -1.83 -15.00 13.16
CA TYR A 137 -2.18 -15.36 11.77
C TYR A 137 -0.91 -15.63 10.97
N GLY A 138 -1.01 -16.48 9.95
CA GLY A 138 0.12 -16.86 9.12
C GLY A 138 -0.24 -17.94 8.12
N THR A 139 0.77 -18.54 7.49
CA THR A 139 0.58 -19.64 6.54
C THR A 139 0.64 -21.01 7.21
N GLU A 140 1.23 -21.09 8.41
CA GLU A 140 1.39 -22.34 9.17
C GLU A 140 1.20 -22.09 10.66
N ASP A 141 0.61 -23.06 11.35
CA ASP A 141 0.61 -23.20 12.82
C ASP A 141 0.18 -21.91 13.58
N ALA A 142 -0.87 -21.25 13.12
CA ALA A 142 -1.44 -20.02 13.69
C ALA A 142 -2.93 -20.21 14.03
N ASP A 143 -3.50 -19.28 14.85
CA ASP A 143 -4.94 -19.29 15.19
C ASP A 143 -5.83 -19.05 13.94
N MET A 144 -5.28 -18.44 12.90
CA MET A 144 -5.85 -18.38 11.57
C MET A 144 -4.75 -18.61 10.53
N THR A 145 -4.92 -19.61 9.67
CA THR A 145 -3.97 -19.92 8.60
C THR A 145 -4.57 -19.67 7.23
N ALA A 146 -3.70 -19.31 6.27
CA ALA A 146 -4.02 -19.20 4.86
C ALA A 146 -3.34 -20.33 4.07
N THR A 147 -4.14 -21.11 3.36
CA THR A 147 -3.72 -22.16 2.43
C THR A 147 -4.28 -21.87 1.03
N GLU A 148 -3.91 -22.64 0.02
CA GLU A 148 -4.44 -22.52 -1.34
C GLU A 148 -4.41 -21.07 -1.88
N ILE A 149 -3.23 -20.42 -1.75
CA ILE A 149 -3.05 -19.02 -2.15
C ILE A 149 -2.97 -18.92 -3.67
N GLU A 150 -3.87 -18.17 -4.26
CA GLU A 150 -4.02 -17.99 -5.71
C GLU A 150 -4.08 -16.52 -6.13
N HIS A 151 -3.59 -16.25 -7.35
CA HIS A 151 -3.82 -14.98 -8.04
C HIS A 151 -5.13 -15.11 -8.82
N VAL A 152 -6.07 -14.21 -8.61
CA VAL A 152 -7.38 -14.21 -9.26
C VAL A 152 -7.60 -12.90 -10.00
N ASN A 153 -8.06 -12.99 -11.25
CA ASN A 153 -8.55 -11.84 -12.01
C ASN A 153 -10.08 -11.91 -12.02
N ASN A 154 -10.72 -11.05 -11.23
CA ASN A 154 -12.17 -10.97 -11.14
C ASN A 154 -12.65 -9.76 -11.97
N GLU A 155 -13.11 -10.02 -13.19
CA GLU A 155 -13.64 -9.01 -14.12
C GLU A 155 -12.68 -7.80 -14.34
N GLY A 156 -11.40 -8.08 -14.50
CA GLY A 156 -10.34 -7.07 -14.66
C GLY A 156 -9.77 -6.52 -13.35
N ASN A 157 -10.33 -6.88 -12.20
CA ASN A 157 -9.75 -6.57 -10.90
C ASN A 157 -8.77 -7.68 -10.47
N LEU A 158 -7.52 -7.30 -10.26
CA LEU A 158 -6.50 -8.22 -9.78
C LEU A 158 -6.68 -8.42 -8.27
N CYS A 159 -6.95 -9.64 -7.86
CA CYS A 159 -7.23 -10.04 -6.49
C CYS A 159 -6.28 -11.15 -6.03
N MET A 160 -6.16 -11.33 -4.74
CA MET A 160 -5.60 -12.53 -4.14
C MET A 160 -6.72 -13.35 -3.50
N LYS A 161 -6.65 -14.67 -3.63
CA LYS A 161 -7.55 -15.61 -2.96
C LYS A 161 -6.74 -16.54 -2.06
N PHE A 162 -7.31 -16.91 -0.91
CA PHE A 162 -6.77 -17.96 -0.05
C PHE A 162 -7.91 -18.67 0.69
N HIS A 163 -7.66 -19.91 1.09
CA HIS A 163 -8.54 -20.63 2.00
C HIS A 163 -8.11 -20.38 3.44
N ALA A 164 -9.00 -19.80 4.24
CA ALA A 164 -8.76 -19.54 5.66
C ALA A 164 -9.18 -20.73 6.50
N ASN A 165 -8.40 -21.07 7.55
CA ASN A 165 -8.75 -22.05 8.57
C ASN A 165 -8.50 -21.47 9.97
N GLY A 166 -9.42 -21.66 10.90
CA GLY A 166 -9.28 -21.24 12.30
C GLY A 166 -10.34 -20.23 12.72
N LEU A 167 -9.97 -18.99 13.02
CA LEU A 167 -10.91 -17.94 13.46
C LEU A 167 -12.04 -17.67 12.45
N LEU A 168 -11.75 -17.85 11.17
CA LEU A 168 -12.71 -17.96 10.07
C LEU A 168 -12.36 -19.18 9.24
N ASN A 169 -13.36 -19.77 8.57
CA ASN A 169 -13.16 -20.95 7.72
C ASN A 169 -13.83 -20.73 6.37
N GLY A 170 -13.06 -20.91 5.29
CA GLY A 170 -13.55 -20.79 3.92
C GLY A 170 -12.71 -19.88 3.06
N ASP A 171 -13.15 -19.68 1.82
CA ASP A 171 -12.42 -18.89 0.84
C ASP A 171 -12.57 -17.40 1.09
N ILE A 172 -11.44 -16.69 1.13
CA ILE A 172 -11.37 -15.24 1.27
C ILE A 172 -10.72 -14.65 0.01
N ILE A 173 -11.41 -13.70 -0.62
CA ILE A 173 -10.87 -12.90 -1.71
C ILE A 173 -10.48 -11.53 -1.15
N VAL A 174 -9.27 -11.09 -1.46
CA VAL A 174 -8.78 -9.74 -1.15
C VAL A 174 -8.66 -8.98 -2.46
N GLY A 175 -9.45 -7.92 -2.62
CA GLY A 175 -9.54 -7.09 -3.83
C GLY A 175 -8.31 -6.23 -4.13
N LEU A 176 -7.14 -6.68 -3.66
CA LEU A 176 -5.84 -6.05 -3.90
C LEU A 176 -4.83 -7.12 -4.30
N PRO A 177 -4.01 -6.87 -5.32
CA PRO A 177 -3.00 -7.81 -5.79
C PRO A 177 -1.78 -7.84 -4.86
N GLY A 178 -1.04 -8.95 -4.92
CA GLY A 178 0.23 -9.13 -4.24
C GLY A 178 0.14 -9.95 -2.96
N ARG A 179 1.13 -10.84 -2.82
CA ARG A 179 1.19 -11.81 -1.72
C ARG A 179 1.15 -11.16 -0.32
N PHE A 180 1.71 -9.94 -0.18
CA PHE A 180 1.64 -9.20 1.08
C PHE A 180 0.19 -8.81 1.47
N ASN A 181 -0.72 -8.71 0.49
CA ASN A 181 -2.13 -8.44 0.77
C ASN A 181 -2.89 -9.68 1.30
N ILE A 182 -2.34 -10.89 1.14
CA ILE A 182 -2.83 -12.07 1.89
C ILE A 182 -2.68 -11.82 3.39
N TYR A 183 -1.49 -11.42 3.83
CA TYR A 183 -1.23 -11.11 5.26
C TYR A 183 -2.07 -9.93 5.75
N ASN A 184 -2.22 -8.89 4.95
CA ASN A 184 -3.09 -7.76 5.29
C ASN A 184 -4.56 -8.18 5.38
N GLY A 185 -5.02 -9.03 4.46
CA GLY A 185 -6.37 -9.60 4.45
C GLY A 185 -6.62 -10.51 5.66
N MET A 186 -5.68 -11.43 5.97
CA MET A 186 -5.73 -12.26 7.17
C MET A 186 -5.81 -11.41 8.43
N CYS A 187 -4.95 -10.42 8.56
CA CYS A 187 -4.95 -9.50 9.70
C CYS A 187 -6.31 -8.81 9.88
N ALA A 188 -6.88 -8.30 8.79
CA ALA A 188 -8.17 -7.63 8.83
C ALA A 188 -9.32 -8.62 9.11
N ALA A 189 -9.27 -9.82 8.53
CA ALA A 189 -10.24 -10.90 8.78
C ALA A 189 -10.21 -11.37 10.24
N CYS A 190 -9.00 -11.61 10.82
CA CYS A 190 -8.83 -11.91 12.24
C CYS A 190 -9.45 -10.83 13.12
N THR A 191 -9.15 -9.56 12.80
CA THR A 191 -9.69 -8.43 13.57
C THR A 191 -11.21 -8.39 13.48
N GLY A 192 -11.78 -8.55 12.28
CA GLY A 192 -13.24 -8.61 12.07
C GLY A 192 -13.90 -9.73 12.84
N ALA A 193 -13.32 -10.94 12.82
CA ALA A 193 -13.81 -12.10 13.56
C ALA A 193 -13.79 -11.87 15.07
N LEU A 194 -12.68 -11.32 15.61
CA LEU A 194 -12.56 -11.00 17.04
C LEU A 194 -13.48 -9.86 17.47
N LEU A 195 -13.79 -8.92 16.59
CA LEU A 195 -14.83 -7.89 16.77
C LEU A 195 -16.25 -8.45 16.63
N LYS A 196 -16.40 -9.75 16.31
CA LYS A 196 -17.68 -10.42 16.07
C LYS A 196 -18.51 -9.78 14.96
N MET A 197 -17.84 -9.26 13.94
CA MET A 197 -18.52 -8.79 12.73
C MET A 197 -19.10 -9.98 11.95
N PRO A 198 -20.26 -9.83 11.28
CA PRO A 198 -20.81 -10.91 10.45
C PRO A 198 -19.79 -11.35 9.38
N GLU A 199 -19.68 -12.66 9.17
CA GLU A 199 -18.71 -13.24 8.24
C GLU A 199 -18.89 -12.69 6.82
N GLU A 200 -20.15 -12.65 6.35
CA GLU A 200 -20.48 -12.09 5.02
C GLU A 200 -20.03 -10.64 4.85
N VAL A 201 -20.04 -9.84 5.92
CA VAL A 201 -19.55 -8.45 5.89
C VAL A 201 -18.04 -8.41 5.78
N ILE A 202 -17.33 -9.31 6.51
CA ILE A 202 -15.87 -9.39 6.44
C ILE A 202 -15.45 -9.78 5.02
N LEU A 203 -16.05 -10.84 4.45
CA LEU A 203 -15.73 -11.32 3.11
C LEU A 203 -16.01 -10.25 2.05
N HIS A 204 -17.20 -9.64 2.10
CA HIS A 204 -17.58 -8.58 1.17
C HIS A 204 -16.66 -7.35 1.27
N ALA A 205 -16.26 -6.95 2.49
CA ALA A 205 -15.36 -5.83 2.67
C ALA A 205 -13.98 -6.07 2.07
N LEU A 206 -13.42 -7.26 2.28
CA LEU A 206 -12.10 -7.63 1.77
C LEU A 206 -12.08 -7.77 0.24
N GLU A 207 -13.12 -8.37 -0.35
CA GLU A 207 -13.25 -8.51 -1.80
C GLU A 207 -13.33 -7.15 -2.51
N HIS A 208 -14.00 -6.18 -1.91
CA HIS A 208 -14.26 -4.87 -2.53
C HIS A 208 -13.35 -3.75 -2.02
N VAL A 209 -12.31 -4.09 -1.26
CA VAL A 209 -11.35 -3.10 -0.76
C VAL A 209 -10.64 -2.41 -1.92
N LYS A 210 -10.51 -1.08 -1.84
CA LYS A 210 -9.79 -0.27 -2.81
C LYS A 210 -8.87 0.70 -2.07
N VAL A 211 -7.63 0.78 -2.54
CA VAL A 211 -6.65 1.75 -2.04
C VAL A 211 -6.15 2.57 -3.23
N ARG A 212 -6.47 3.86 -3.25
CA ARG A 212 -6.04 4.77 -4.34
C ARG A 212 -4.52 4.75 -4.50
N GLY A 213 -4.08 4.59 -5.74
CA GLY A 213 -2.66 4.61 -6.08
C GLY A 213 -1.86 3.40 -5.57
N ARG A 214 -2.49 2.28 -5.25
CA ARG A 214 -1.84 1.02 -4.87
C ARG A 214 -2.34 -0.12 -5.75
N VAL A 215 -1.68 -0.34 -6.87
CA VAL A 215 -2.12 -1.22 -7.97
C VAL A 215 -3.61 -1.02 -8.27
N GLU A 216 -4.00 0.24 -8.31
CA GLU A 216 -5.38 0.67 -8.49
C GLU A 216 -5.82 0.37 -9.92
N ASN A 217 -6.83 -0.48 -10.09
CA ASN A 217 -7.39 -0.79 -11.40
C ASN A 217 -8.25 0.37 -11.95
N VAL A 218 -8.00 0.72 -13.20
CA VAL A 218 -8.84 1.64 -13.97
C VAL A 218 -9.62 0.81 -15.01
N PRO A 219 -10.96 0.71 -14.89
CA PRO A 219 -11.76 -0.05 -15.85
C PRO A 219 -11.58 0.48 -17.26
N THR A 220 -11.18 -0.38 -18.20
CA THR A 220 -10.96 0.01 -19.59
C THR A 220 -12.14 -0.28 -20.49
N GLY A 221 -12.95 -1.28 -20.18
CA GLY A 221 -13.95 -1.85 -21.06
C GLY A 221 -13.35 -2.54 -22.31
N ARG A 222 -12.05 -2.81 -22.31
CA ARG A 222 -11.27 -3.42 -23.40
C ARG A 222 -10.58 -4.70 -22.92
N GLY A 223 -9.94 -5.44 -23.82
CA GLY A 223 -9.27 -6.73 -23.52
C GLY A 223 -7.98 -6.63 -22.71
N PHE A 224 -7.56 -5.44 -22.27
CA PHE A 224 -6.36 -5.20 -21.47
C PHE A 224 -6.69 -4.49 -20.16
N SER A 225 -5.77 -4.58 -19.20
CA SER A 225 -5.89 -3.93 -17.88
C SER A 225 -5.03 -2.67 -17.80
N VAL A 226 -5.48 -1.64 -17.09
CA VAL A 226 -4.68 -0.46 -16.74
C VAL A 226 -4.65 -0.29 -15.23
N LEU A 227 -3.45 -0.14 -14.68
CA LEU A 227 -3.18 -0.11 -13.26
C LEU A 227 -2.39 1.15 -12.90
N ILE A 228 -2.60 1.70 -11.71
CA ILE A 228 -1.88 2.88 -11.19
C ILE A 228 -1.23 2.51 -9.87
N ASP A 229 0.07 2.78 -9.73
CA ASP A 229 0.81 2.52 -8.48
C ASP A 229 1.76 3.66 -8.10
N PHE A 230 1.98 3.82 -6.81
CA PHE A 230 2.89 4.83 -6.24
C PHE A 230 4.36 4.37 -6.19
N ALA A 231 4.69 3.17 -6.63
CA ALA A 231 6.07 2.68 -6.65
C ALA A 231 6.99 3.66 -7.38
N HIS A 232 7.98 4.21 -6.67
CA HIS A 232 8.84 5.30 -7.12
C HIS A 232 10.33 5.09 -6.78
N ASN A 233 10.73 3.85 -6.52
CA ASN A 233 12.11 3.39 -6.34
C ASN A 233 12.29 1.99 -6.87
N GLY A 234 13.52 1.52 -7.05
CA GLY A 234 13.83 0.22 -7.66
C GLY A 234 13.14 -0.95 -6.95
N VAL A 235 13.23 -1.01 -5.62
CA VAL A 235 12.67 -2.12 -4.82
C VAL A 235 11.15 -2.20 -4.94
N SER A 236 10.45 -1.08 -4.78
CA SER A 236 8.98 -1.06 -4.90
C SER A 236 8.52 -1.35 -6.33
N THR A 237 9.22 -0.83 -7.34
CA THR A 237 8.95 -1.10 -8.76
C THR A 237 9.12 -2.58 -9.08
N GLU A 238 10.22 -3.18 -8.66
CA GLU A 238 10.47 -4.61 -8.82
C GLU A 238 9.37 -5.46 -8.17
N SER A 239 8.99 -5.12 -6.94
CA SER A 239 7.94 -5.82 -6.18
C SER A 239 6.59 -5.78 -6.90
N VAL A 240 6.18 -4.61 -7.41
CA VAL A 240 4.92 -4.45 -8.14
C VAL A 240 4.95 -5.25 -9.45
N LEU A 241 6.01 -5.12 -10.26
CA LEU A 241 6.11 -5.82 -11.54
C LEU A 241 6.14 -7.35 -11.35
N LYS A 242 6.85 -7.87 -10.35
CA LYS A 242 6.80 -9.30 -9.99
C LYS A 242 5.40 -9.75 -9.56
N THR A 243 4.68 -8.89 -8.83
CA THR A 243 3.28 -9.15 -8.46
C THR A 243 2.41 -9.28 -9.70
N LEU A 244 2.50 -8.34 -10.66
CA LEU A 244 1.72 -8.40 -11.90
C LEU A 244 2.06 -9.63 -12.73
N ARG A 245 3.31 -10.05 -12.76
CA ARG A 245 3.76 -11.26 -13.46
C ARG A 245 3.05 -12.53 -12.96
N GLY A 246 2.68 -12.57 -11.68
CA GLY A 246 1.91 -13.68 -11.09
C GLY A 246 0.51 -13.88 -11.69
N TYR A 247 -0.02 -12.90 -12.41
CA TYR A 247 -1.32 -12.98 -13.11
C TYR A 247 -1.19 -13.44 -14.57
N ASN A 248 0.03 -13.82 -15.01
CA ASN A 248 0.32 -14.29 -16.37
C ASN A 248 -0.18 -13.35 -17.49
N PRO A 249 0.17 -12.04 -17.45
CA PRO A 249 -0.21 -11.12 -18.52
C PRO A 249 0.42 -11.54 -19.84
N HIS A 250 -0.20 -11.14 -20.95
CA HIS A 250 0.42 -11.27 -22.27
C HIS A 250 1.71 -10.45 -22.32
N ARG A 251 1.64 -9.14 -21.97
CA ARG A 251 2.78 -8.24 -21.78
C ARG A 251 2.53 -7.33 -20.58
N ILE A 252 3.61 -6.89 -19.94
CA ILE A 252 3.59 -5.74 -19.03
C ILE A 252 4.15 -4.54 -19.78
N ILE A 253 3.36 -3.47 -19.88
CA ILE A 253 3.77 -2.16 -20.41
C ILE A 253 3.89 -1.21 -19.23
N ALA A 254 5.10 -0.78 -18.90
CA ALA A 254 5.35 0.05 -17.73
C ALA A 254 5.61 1.51 -18.13
N ILE A 255 4.73 2.42 -17.71
CA ILE A 255 4.89 3.88 -17.88
C ILE A 255 5.48 4.43 -16.59
N PHE A 256 6.66 5.06 -16.66
CA PHE A 256 7.31 5.58 -15.49
C PHE A 256 8.24 6.75 -15.77
N GLY A 257 8.48 7.52 -14.74
CA GLY A 257 9.49 8.55 -14.68
C GLY A 257 10.05 8.66 -13.28
N CYS A 258 10.96 9.58 -13.05
CA CYS A 258 11.54 9.83 -11.74
C CYS A 258 11.43 11.30 -11.36
N GLY A 259 11.29 11.54 -10.05
CA GLY A 259 11.27 12.90 -9.53
C GLY A 259 12.62 13.59 -9.66
N GLY A 260 12.61 14.87 -10.05
CA GLY A 260 13.76 15.76 -9.99
C GLY A 260 14.16 16.08 -8.55
N ASN A 261 15.39 16.56 -8.36
CA ASN A 261 15.96 16.89 -7.05
C ASN A 261 15.95 15.69 -6.07
N ARG A 262 16.15 14.48 -6.60
CA ARG A 262 16.22 13.23 -5.88
C ARG A 262 17.47 12.44 -6.24
N SER A 263 17.78 11.38 -5.47
CA SER A 263 18.94 10.54 -5.72
C SER A 263 18.93 9.95 -7.13
N LYS A 264 20.03 10.10 -7.86
CA LYS A 264 20.24 9.48 -9.19
C LYS A 264 20.25 7.97 -9.13
N LEU A 265 20.70 7.37 -8.03
CA LEU A 265 20.70 5.92 -7.84
C LEU A 265 19.29 5.33 -8.02
N ARG A 266 18.27 6.01 -7.50
CA ARG A 266 16.87 5.62 -7.67
C ARG A 266 16.45 5.55 -9.15
N ARG A 267 16.96 6.47 -10.00
CA ARG A 267 16.69 6.50 -11.44
C ARG A 267 17.29 5.27 -12.14
N TYR A 268 18.54 4.94 -11.79
CA TYR A 268 19.23 3.76 -12.31
C TYR A 268 18.52 2.48 -11.91
N GLU A 269 18.18 2.34 -10.64
CA GLU A 269 17.48 1.16 -10.09
C GLU A 269 16.10 0.96 -10.70
N MET A 270 15.31 2.04 -10.89
CA MET A 270 14.00 1.94 -11.53
C MET A 270 14.13 1.54 -13.00
N GLY A 271 15.06 2.14 -13.74
CA GLY A 271 15.34 1.76 -15.14
C GLY A 271 15.71 0.27 -15.25
N GLU A 272 16.61 -0.21 -14.40
CA GLU A 272 17.02 -1.61 -14.37
C GLU A 272 15.87 -2.55 -14.00
N ALA A 273 15.05 -2.20 -12.99
CA ALA A 273 13.91 -3.01 -12.57
C ALA A 273 12.84 -3.12 -13.68
N VAL A 274 12.49 -1.99 -14.33
CA VAL A 274 11.50 -1.99 -15.42
C VAL A 274 12.03 -2.73 -16.63
N GLY A 275 13.27 -2.46 -17.06
CA GLY A 275 13.87 -3.12 -18.23
C GLY A 275 14.06 -4.64 -18.07
N ASN A 276 14.13 -5.16 -16.84
CA ASN A 276 14.21 -6.60 -16.58
C ASN A 276 12.83 -7.28 -16.49
N LEU A 277 11.75 -6.54 -16.18
CA LEU A 277 10.48 -7.16 -15.79
C LEU A 277 9.29 -6.75 -16.67
N ALA A 278 9.41 -5.71 -17.50
CA ALA A 278 8.40 -5.30 -18.46
C ALA A 278 8.85 -5.63 -19.90
N GLU A 279 7.92 -5.99 -20.77
CA GLU A 279 8.17 -6.17 -22.21
C GLU A 279 8.36 -4.83 -22.93
N LEU A 280 7.68 -3.78 -22.45
CA LEU A 280 7.84 -2.42 -22.98
C LEU A 280 7.92 -1.42 -21.82
N ALA A 281 9.00 -0.66 -21.78
CA ALA A 281 9.17 0.47 -20.89
C ALA A 281 8.86 1.78 -21.62
N ILE A 282 7.98 2.61 -21.08
CA ILE A 282 7.70 3.95 -21.60
C ILE A 282 8.23 4.95 -20.59
N VAL A 283 9.37 5.56 -20.92
CA VAL A 283 10.03 6.55 -20.03
C VAL A 283 9.43 7.91 -20.28
N THR A 284 8.94 8.55 -19.22
CA THR A 284 8.24 9.83 -19.31
C THR A 284 8.57 10.74 -18.12
N SER A 285 8.00 11.96 -18.09
CA SER A 285 8.13 12.84 -16.92
C SER A 285 7.30 12.35 -15.72
N ASP A 286 7.80 12.61 -14.53
CA ASP A 286 7.07 12.52 -13.27
C ASP A 286 6.88 13.95 -12.70
N ASN A 287 7.53 14.30 -11.59
CA ASN A 287 7.67 15.63 -11.04
C ASN A 287 9.10 16.14 -11.30
N PRO A 288 9.43 16.74 -12.45
CA PRO A 288 10.80 17.12 -12.77
C PRO A 288 11.35 18.22 -11.85
N ARG A 289 10.48 18.95 -11.18
CA ARG A 289 10.81 20.07 -10.29
C ARG A 289 11.68 21.09 -11.04
N THR A 290 12.93 21.26 -10.66
CA THR A 290 13.87 22.23 -11.30
C THR A 290 14.83 21.58 -12.28
N GLU A 291 14.78 20.26 -12.48
CA GLU A 291 15.63 19.55 -13.42
C GLU A 291 14.98 19.45 -14.81
N ASP A 292 15.80 19.38 -15.84
CA ASP A 292 15.33 19.07 -17.20
C ASP A 292 14.87 17.60 -17.28
N VAL A 293 13.72 17.37 -17.91
CA VAL A 293 13.15 16.03 -18.05
C VAL A 293 14.10 15.08 -18.78
N MET A 294 14.79 15.56 -19.82
CA MET A 294 15.68 14.73 -20.61
C MET A 294 16.97 14.38 -19.85
N ASP A 295 17.40 15.18 -18.87
CA ASP A 295 18.52 14.80 -18.01
C ASP A 295 18.12 13.71 -17.02
N ILE A 296 16.88 13.73 -16.52
CA ILE A 296 16.33 12.64 -15.72
C ILE A 296 16.20 11.35 -16.57
N VAL A 297 15.72 11.46 -17.81
CA VAL A 297 15.62 10.34 -18.76
C VAL A 297 16.99 9.71 -19.01
N LYS A 298 18.04 10.49 -19.25
CA LYS A 298 19.41 9.97 -19.43
C LYS A 298 19.89 9.14 -18.23
N ASP A 299 19.56 9.59 -17.02
CA ASP A 299 19.90 8.81 -15.82
C ASP A 299 19.09 7.48 -15.77
N ILE A 300 17.81 7.48 -16.17
CA ILE A 300 17.00 6.25 -16.25
C ILE A 300 17.58 5.29 -17.29
N GLU A 301 17.99 5.80 -18.46
CA GLU A 301 18.62 5.02 -19.55
C GLU A 301 19.90 4.29 -19.10
N VAL A 302 20.64 4.81 -18.13
CA VAL A 302 21.80 4.12 -17.52
C VAL A 302 21.37 2.78 -16.88
N GLY A 303 20.19 2.73 -16.25
CA GLY A 303 19.63 1.51 -15.71
C GLY A 303 19.12 0.57 -16.79
N LEU A 304 18.34 1.08 -17.75
CA LEU A 304 17.82 0.33 -18.88
C LEU A 304 18.92 -0.32 -19.73
N ALA A 305 20.04 0.38 -19.95
CA ALA A 305 21.18 -0.12 -20.70
C ALA A 305 21.85 -1.39 -20.12
N LYS A 306 21.55 -1.74 -18.86
CA LYS A 306 22.01 -2.98 -18.23
C LYS A 306 21.10 -4.17 -18.53
N THR A 307 20.00 -3.93 -19.23
CA THR A 307 18.94 -4.91 -19.51
C THR A 307 18.77 -5.13 -21.01
N ASN A 308 17.97 -6.10 -21.40
CA ASN A 308 17.57 -6.33 -22.80
C ASN A 308 16.13 -5.84 -23.07
N GLY A 309 15.52 -5.09 -22.14
CA GLY A 309 14.14 -4.62 -22.25
C GLY A 309 13.99 -3.57 -23.35
N GLU A 310 12.89 -3.65 -24.08
CA GLU A 310 12.54 -2.63 -25.07
C GLU A 310 12.02 -1.38 -24.37
N TYR A 311 12.39 -0.19 -24.88
CA TYR A 311 11.86 1.04 -24.33
C TYR A 311 11.68 2.13 -25.38
N VAL A 312 10.76 3.05 -25.06
CA VAL A 312 10.56 4.32 -25.79
C VAL A 312 10.58 5.48 -24.82
N VAL A 313 10.99 6.64 -25.29
CA VAL A 313 11.00 7.88 -24.50
C VAL A 313 9.92 8.81 -25.04
N ILE A 314 8.95 9.14 -24.19
CA ILE A 314 7.86 10.07 -24.50
C ILE A 314 7.77 11.06 -23.33
N PRO A 315 8.40 12.24 -23.40
CA PRO A 315 8.51 13.16 -22.27
C PRO A 315 7.17 13.68 -21.74
N ASP A 316 6.18 13.88 -22.61
CA ASP A 316 4.82 14.23 -22.18
C ASP A 316 4.11 13.01 -21.63
N ARG A 317 3.67 13.11 -20.35
CA ARG A 317 3.09 11.96 -19.65
C ARG A 317 1.70 11.58 -20.19
N GLN A 318 0.90 12.54 -20.65
CA GLN A 318 -0.38 12.24 -21.29
C GLN A 318 -0.16 11.49 -22.61
N GLU A 319 0.81 11.93 -23.43
CA GLU A 319 1.15 11.26 -24.67
C GLU A 319 1.75 9.87 -24.44
N ALA A 320 2.50 9.68 -23.35
CA ALA A 320 2.97 8.36 -22.94
C ALA A 320 1.81 7.39 -22.62
N VAL A 321 0.79 7.87 -21.91
CA VAL A 321 -0.42 7.10 -21.62
C VAL A 321 -1.21 6.82 -22.91
N ASN A 322 -1.36 7.82 -23.78
CA ASN A 322 -2.01 7.65 -25.09
C ASN A 322 -1.31 6.56 -25.91
N TYR A 323 0.01 6.62 -26.00
CA TYR A 323 0.81 5.64 -26.73
C TYR A 323 0.60 4.22 -26.18
N ALA A 324 0.63 4.04 -24.87
CA ALA A 324 0.41 2.74 -24.25
C ALA A 324 -0.97 2.16 -24.56
N VAL A 325 -2.02 2.99 -24.47
CA VAL A 325 -3.40 2.58 -24.74
C VAL A 325 -3.61 2.25 -26.22
N ASP A 326 -3.00 3.01 -27.13
CA ASP A 326 -3.10 2.80 -28.59
C ASP A 326 -2.36 1.53 -29.06
N HIS A 327 -1.34 1.06 -28.31
CA HIS A 327 -0.51 -0.12 -28.65
C HIS A 327 -0.78 -1.33 -27.76
N ALA A 328 -1.77 -1.25 -26.87
CA ALA A 328 -2.16 -2.37 -26.03
C ALA A 328 -2.90 -3.45 -26.84
N GLU A 329 -2.59 -4.70 -26.52
CA GLU A 329 -3.22 -5.89 -27.06
C GLU A 329 -4.04 -6.62 -25.97
N ASP A 330 -4.90 -7.54 -26.39
CA ASP A 330 -5.68 -8.33 -25.44
C ASP A 330 -4.76 -9.14 -24.50
N GLY A 331 -5.04 -9.06 -23.22
CA GLY A 331 -4.24 -9.70 -22.17
C GLY A 331 -3.07 -8.87 -21.66
N ASP A 332 -2.79 -7.68 -22.21
CA ASP A 332 -1.75 -6.79 -21.72
C ASP A 332 -2.13 -6.17 -20.36
N MET A 333 -1.11 -5.86 -19.59
CA MET A 333 -1.22 -5.05 -18.36
C MET A 333 -0.37 -3.79 -18.50
N ILE A 334 -1.03 -2.63 -18.60
CA ILE A 334 -0.39 -1.32 -18.53
C ILE A 334 -0.30 -0.92 -17.06
N ILE A 335 0.89 -0.56 -16.59
CA ILE A 335 1.10 -0.05 -15.24
C ILE A 335 1.71 1.35 -15.28
N LEU A 336 1.05 2.31 -14.63
CA LEU A 336 1.55 3.67 -14.42
C LEU A 336 2.21 3.73 -13.04
N LEU A 337 3.52 4.03 -13.01
CA LEU A 337 4.34 4.03 -11.82
C LEU A 337 4.79 5.44 -11.44
N GLY A 338 4.92 5.68 -10.13
CA GLY A 338 5.51 6.87 -9.54
C GLY A 338 4.53 7.78 -8.84
N LYS A 339 3.44 8.20 -9.51
CA LYS A 339 2.51 9.21 -9.00
C LYS A 339 1.40 8.64 -8.12
N GLY A 340 0.93 7.43 -8.41
CA GLY A 340 -0.14 6.82 -7.63
C GLY A 340 -1.37 7.74 -7.53
N HIS A 341 -1.67 8.21 -6.32
CA HIS A 341 -2.81 9.07 -6.02
C HIS A 341 -2.53 10.58 -6.11
N GLU A 342 -1.32 10.99 -6.54
CA GLU A 342 -1.00 12.42 -6.72
C GLU A 342 -1.86 13.03 -7.82
N GLU A 343 -2.42 14.19 -7.55
CA GLU A 343 -3.28 14.95 -8.50
C GLU A 343 -2.56 16.18 -9.06
N TYR A 344 -1.22 16.13 -9.14
CA TYR A 344 -0.42 17.23 -9.67
C TYR A 344 0.87 16.74 -10.33
N GLN A 345 1.43 17.59 -11.19
CA GLN A 345 2.80 17.55 -11.68
C GLN A 345 3.53 18.82 -11.25
N GLU A 346 4.69 18.67 -10.57
CA GLU A 346 5.46 19.80 -10.08
C GLU A 346 6.57 20.14 -11.08
N ILE A 347 6.51 21.36 -11.66
CA ILE A 347 7.46 21.90 -12.62
C ILE A 347 7.90 23.29 -12.15
N ASN A 348 9.20 23.49 -11.92
CA ASN A 348 9.79 24.77 -11.44
C ASN A 348 9.07 25.34 -10.20
N GLY A 349 8.70 24.47 -9.24
CA GLY A 349 8.04 24.87 -8.00
C GLY A 349 6.55 25.18 -8.15
N VAL A 350 5.98 25.04 -9.34
CA VAL A 350 4.55 25.20 -9.59
C VAL A 350 3.90 23.81 -9.73
N LYS A 351 2.78 23.60 -9.03
CA LYS A 351 1.99 22.38 -9.16
C LYS A 351 0.88 22.60 -10.18
N TYR A 352 0.96 21.88 -11.26
CA TYR A 352 -0.09 21.80 -12.29
C TYR A 352 -0.98 20.62 -12.02
N HIS A 353 -2.30 20.76 -12.26
CA HIS A 353 -3.21 19.62 -12.13
C HIS A 353 -2.83 18.52 -13.12
N TYR A 354 -2.71 17.30 -12.62
CA TYR A 354 -2.48 16.08 -13.40
C TYR A 354 -2.96 14.88 -12.58
N SER A 355 -3.78 14.05 -13.14
CA SER A 355 -4.27 12.81 -12.52
C SER A 355 -4.04 11.64 -13.48
N GLU A 356 -3.39 10.59 -13.01
CA GLU A 356 -3.20 9.36 -13.79
C GLU A 356 -4.53 8.77 -14.26
N ARG A 357 -5.54 8.77 -13.38
CA ARG A 357 -6.86 8.26 -13.71
C ARG A 357 -7.50 9.07 -14.83
N GLU A 358 -7.43 10.40 -14.77
CA GLU A 358 -7.96 11.27 -15.84
C GLU A 358 -7.20 11.06 -17.14
N ALA A 359 -5.86 10.93 -17.08
CA ALA A 359 -5.04 10.68 -18.24
C ALA A 359 -5.42 9.36 -18.95
N VAL A 360 -5.64 8.30 -18.19
CA VAL A 360 -6.13 7.01 -18.73
C VAL A 360 -7.52 7.14 -19.32
N MET A 361 -8.46 7.79 -18.64
CA MET A 361 -9.81 7.99 -19.15
C MET A 361 -9.81 8.82 -20.44
N ASN A 362 -8.97 9.86 -20.52
CA ASN A 362 -8.80 10.65 -21.75
C ASN A 362 -8.24 9.80 -22.91
N ALA A 363 -7.26 8.94 -22.63
CA ALA A 363 -6.69 8.04 -23.62
C ALA A 363 -7.71 6.99 -24.12
N LEU A 364 -8.55 6.46 -23.24
CA LEU A 364 -9.58 5.47 -23.58
C LEU A 364 -10.76 6.09 -24.38
N ALA A 365 -11.00 7.39 -24.24
CA ALA A 365 -12.08 8.10 -24.92
C ALA A 365 -11.73 8.53 -26.36
N ARG A 366 -10.48 8.37 -26.79
CA ARG A 366 -10.00 8.63 -28.17
C ARG A 366 -10.44 7.52 -29.11
#